data_d8715ef99e8e4b8fc1f292a4d95fbc26
#
_entry.id   d8715ef99e8e4b8fc1f292a4d95fbc26
#
_cell.length_a   1.000
_cell.length_b   1.000
_cell.length_c   1.000
_cell.angle_alpha   90.00
_cell.angle_beta   90.00
_cell.angle_gamma   90.00
#
_symmetry.space_group_name_H-M   'P 1'
#
loop_
_entity.id
_entity.type
_entity.pdbx_description
1 polymer ?
#
loop_
_entity_poly.entity_id
_entity_poly.type
_entity_poly.pdbx_seq_one_letter_code
_entity_poly.pdbx_strand_id
1 'polypeptide(L)'
;MPSQVLLCPPTYFEVRDRKNPYMRVPVDPELAQQQWERLCAALHAAGLQVNLIDPVQDLEDMVFAANQVFVGSHKQIGKFVVPSEMRFPSRQKEVPHYVDWFATRGYNVIALELRGEYLEGGGDLLWHPDRSRVWAGYGIRSSEGGLKRFASAMAHMQIPVTSLHLVDEYFYHLDTCLSPLNAEAAIFYPGAFSSQAQEELKGGWKRLYPIDREEALGFACNGIAVDGRYITSRLTPSLESALRQEQLDPLVVDVSEFEKSGGSVFCMKTFLD
;
A
#
# COMPACT_ATOMS: atom_id res chain seq x y z
N MET A 1 15.69 -6.40 3.79
CA MET A 1 14.65 -6.00 2.82
C MET A 1 13.64 -7.12 2.75
N PRO A 2 12.36 -6.83 2.47
CA PRO A 2 11.37 -7.89 2.31
C PRO A 2 11.76 -8.84 1.17
N SER A 3 11.51 -10.13 1.40
CA SER A 3 11.85 -11.20 0.45
C SER A 3 10.62 -11.90 -0.11
N GLN A 4 9.46 -11.64 0.47
CA GLN A 4 8.20 -12.31 0.13
C GLN A 4 7.04 -11.33 0.06
N VAL A 5 6.13 -11.59 -0.89
CA VAL A 5 4.89 -10.83 -1.06
C VAL A 5 3.69 -11.77 -1.17
N LEU A 6 2.54 -11.29 -0.75
CA LEU A 6 1.22 -11.90 -0.97
C LEU A 6 0.48 -11.11 -2.04
N LEU A 7 -0.07 -11.81 -3.02
CA LEU A 7 -0.97 -11.29 -4.04
C LEU A 7 -2.26 -12.11 -4.09
N CYS A 8 -3.32 -11.51 -4.62
CA CYS A 8 -4.58 -12.19 -4.94
C CYS A 8 -4.78 -12.19 -6.46
N PRO A 9 -5.07 -13.34 -7.11
CA PRO A 9 -5.41 -13.38 -8.53
C PRO A 9 -6.68 -12.58 -8.85
N PRO A 10 -6.79 -11.95 -10.04
CA PRO A 10 -7.91 -11.08 -10.40
C PRO A 10 -9.14 -11.83 -10.92
N THR A 11 -9.35 -13.09 -10.52
CA THR A 11 -10.40 -13.97 -11.02
C THR A 11 -11.80 -13.37 -10.93
N TYR A 12 -12.08 -12.59 -9.87
CA TYR A 12 -13.37 -11.94 -9.64
C TYR A 12 -13.27 -10.41 -9.64
N PHE A 13 -12.17 -9.87 -10.16
CA PHE A 13 -11.93 -8.43 -10.20
C PHE A 13 -12.86 -7.74 -11.19
N GLU A 14 -13.60 -6.77 -10.68
CA GLU A 14 -14.48 -5.90 -11.47
C GLU A 14 -14.72 -4.57 -10.74
N VAL A 15 -15.31 -3.58 -11.42
CA VAL A 15 -15.76 -2.33 -10.80
C VAL A 15 -17.26 -2.40 -10.58
N ARG A 16 -17.72 -2.74 -9.37
CA ARG A 16 -19.13 -2.76 -8.97
C ARG A 16 -19.57 -1.43 -8.37
N ASP A 17 -19.02 -1.12 -7.19
CA ASP A 17 -19.36 0.04 -6.41
C ASP A 17 -18.29 1.09 -6.48
N ARG A 18 -18.68 2.34 -6.68
CA ARG A 18 -17.73 3.45 -6.71
C ARG A 18 -17.23 3.77 -5.30
N LYS A 19 -15.97 3.44 -5.04
CA LYS A 19 -15.30 3.64 -3.74
C LYS A 19 -14.24 4.75 -3.79
N ASN A 20 -13.89 5.25 -4.99
CA ASN A 20 -12.93 6.32 -5.20
C ASN A 20 -13.18 7.03 -6.54
N PRO A 21 -12.55 8.18 -6.82
CA PRO A 21 -12.77 8.95 -8.06
C PRO A 21 -12.34 8.26 -9.36
N TYR A 22 -11.47 7.25 -9.30
CA TYR A 22 -10.97 6.52 -10.49
C TYR A 22 -11.99 5.52 -11.04
N MET A 23 -12.83 4.94 -10.21
CA MET A 23 -13.80 3.90 -10.56
C MET A 23 -14.91 4.42 -11.50
N ARG A 24 -14.65 4.42 -12.81
CA ARG A 24 -15.54 5.03 -13.81
C ARG A 24 -15.89 4.13 -14.99
N VAL A 25 -15.07 3.13 -15.26
CA VAL A 25 -15.16 2.29 -16.46
C VAL A 25 -15.02 0.81 -16.11
N PRO A 26 -15.63 -0.10 -16.88
CA PRO A 26 -15.47 -1.52 -16.66
C PRO A 26 -14.03 -1.98 -16.93
N VAL A 27 -13.64 -3.08 -16.28
CA VAL A 27 -12.38 -3.79 -16.49
C VAL A 27 -12.53 -4.82 -17.60
N ASP A 28 -11.45 -5.05 -18.34
CA ASP A 28 -11.30 -6.21 -19.20
C ASP A 28 -10.66 -7.36 -18.37
N PRO A 29 -11.40 -8.44 -18.08
CA PRO A 29 -10.88 -9.51 -17.21
C PRO A 29 -9.70 -10.27 -17.81
N GLU A 30 -9.68 -10.46 -19.14
CA GLU A 30 -8.60 -11.19 -19.81
C GLU A 30 -7.31 -10.36 -19.78
N LEU A 31 -7.40 -9.07 -20.06
CA LEU A 31 -6.27 -8.15 -19.97
C LEU A 31 -5.79 -8.00 -18.52
N ALA A 32 -6.71 -7.89 -17.55
CA ALA A 32 -6.36 -7.84 -16.12
C ALA A 32 -5.57 -9.08 -15.69
N GLN A 33 -5.98 -10.29 -16.13
CA GLN A 33 -5.24 -11.52 -15.84
C GLN A 33 -3.82 -11.48 -16.43
N GLN A 34 -3.67 -11.07 -17.69
CA GLN A 34 -2.36 -10.96 -18.34
C GLN A 34 -1.45 -9.91 -17.64
N GLN A 35 -2.00 -8.77 -17.24
CA GLN A 35 -1.27 -7.73 -16.52
C GLN A 35 -0.82 -8.23 -15.14
N TRP A 36 -1.67 -8.93 -14.42
CA TRP A 36 -1.35 -9.53 -13.13
C TRP A 36 -0.22 -10.56 -13.23
N GLU A 37 -0.24 -11.42 -14.25
CA GLU A 37 0.83 -12.40 -14.51
C GLU A 37 2.17 -11.71 -14.79
N ARG A 38 2.16 -10.62 -15.56
CA ARG A 38 3.36 -9.81 -15.81
C ARG A 38 3.88 -9.15 -14.53
N LEU A 39 2.98 -8.68 -13.65
CA LEU A 39 3.37 -8.16 -12.35
C LEU A 39 4.02 -9.25 -11.49
N CYS A 40 3.45 -10.45 -11.42
CA CYS A 40 4.07 -11.58 -10.74
C CYS A 40 5.47 -11.89 -11.28
N ALA A 41 5.64 -11.92 -12.60
CA ALA A 41 6.94 -12.14 -13.23
C ALA A 41 7.95 -11.02 -12.88
N ALA A 42 7.52 -9.76 -12.85
CA ALA A 42 8.36 -8.63 -12.48
C ALA A 42 8.80 -8.70 -11.00
N LEU A 43 7.90 -9.07 -10.09
CA LEU A 43 8.21 -9.28 -8.67
C LEU A 43 9.23 -10.42 -8.49
N HIS A 44 9.07 -11.54 -9.21
CA HIS A 44 10.06 -12.63 -9.22
C HIS A 44 11.41 -12.17 -9.77
N ALA A 45 11.42 -11.43 -10.88
CA ALA A 45 12.65 -10.87 -11.47
C ALA A 45 13.36 -9.89 -10.51
N ALA A 46 12.61 -9.23 -9.62
CA ALA A 46 13.15 -8.37 -8.56
C ALA A 46 13.54 -9.15 -7.28
N GLY A 47 13.59 -10.49 -7.32
CA GLY A 47 14.04 -11.33 -6.21
C GLY A 47 12.99 -11.62 -5.14
N LEU A 48 11.71 -11.26 -5.37
CA LEU A 48 10.63 -11.50 -4.42
C LEU A 48 9.97 -12.87 -4.66
N GLN A 49 9.76 -13.63 -3.59
CA GLN A 49 8.91 -14.80 -3.63
C GLN A 49 7.44 -14.38 -3.58
N VAL A 50 6.68 -14.74 -4.61
CA VAL A 50 5.24 -14.49 -4.67
C VAL A 50 4.47 -15.63 -4.01
N ASN A 51 3.66 -15.29 -3.01
CA ASN A 51 2.69 -16.15 -2.38
C ASN A 51 1.29 -15.72 -2.82
N LEU A 52 0.33 -16.64 -2.83
CA LEU A 52 -1.03 -16.35 -3.28
C LEU A 52 -2.03 -16.60 -2.17
N ILE A 53 -3.07 -15.75 -2.16
CA ILE A 53 -4.32 -16.02 -1.47
C ILE A 53 -5.39 -16.31 -2.52
N ASP A 54 -6.26 -17.29 -2.25
CA ASP A 54 -7.33 -17.64 -3.16
C ASP A 54 -8.36 -16.50 -3.26
N PRO A 55 -8.75 -16.08 -4.47
CA PRO A 55 -9.79 -15.08 -4.65
C PRO A 55 -11.15 -15.66 -4.25
N VAL A 56 -12.01 -14.83 -3.69
CA VAL A 56 -13.33 -15.22 -3.24
C VAL A 56 -14.39 -14.55 -4.12
N GLN A 57 -15.39 -15.32 -4.56
CA GLN A 57 -16.50 -14.78 -5.34
C GLN A 57 -17.22 -13.67 -4.58
N ASP A 58 -17.64 -12.63 -5.29
CA ASP A 58 -18.30 -11.42 -4.76
C ASP A 58 -17.43 -10.53 -3.86
N LEU A 59 -16.08 -10.76 -3.84
CA LEU A 59 -15.09 -9.91 -3.20
C LEU A 59 -14.10 -9.36 -4.24
N GLU A 60 -14.62 -8.49 -5.10
CA GLU A 60 -13.94 -8.00 -6.30
C GLU A 60 -12.64 -7.24 -6.04
N ASP A 61 -12.51 -6.57 -4.90
CA ASP A 61 -11.33 -5.75 -4.56
C ASP A 61 -10.25 -6.52 -3.78
N MET A 62 -10.39 -7.84 -3.55
CA MET A 62 -9.34 -8.66 -2.93
C MET A 62 -8.00 -8.57 -3.65
N VAL A 63 -8.00 -8.28 -4.95
CA VAL A 63 -6.80 -8.08 -5.76
C VAL A 63 -5.90 -6.94 -5.23
N PHE A 64 -6.46 -5.97 -4.49
CA PHE A 64 -5.71 -4.91 -3.82
C PHE A 64 -5.26 -5.37 -2.43
N ALA A 65 -4.32 -6.30 -2.41
CA ALA A 65 -3.87 -7.03 -1.23
C ALA A 65 -3.17 -6.19 -0.15
N ALA A 66 -2.82 -4.93 -0.43
CA ALA A 66 -2.21 -4.03 0.53
C ALA A 66 -3.15 -3.64 1.69
N ASN A 67 -4.48 -3.61 1.46
CA ASN A 67 -5.40 -2.89 2.32
C ASN A 67 -6.00 -3.71 3.47
N GLN A 68 -6.07 -5.04 3.37
CA GLN A 68 -6.82 -5.88 4.31
C GLN A 68 -6.15 -6.06 5.66
N VAL A 69 -4.82 -5.91 5.69
CA VAL A 69 -4.01 -6.05 6.92
C VAL A 69 -2.79 -5.13 6.89
N PHE A 70 -2.27 -4.81 8.07
CA PHE A 70 -0.91 -4.31 8.22
C PHE A 70 -0.02 -5.43 8.78
N VAL A 71 1.12 -5.69 8.13
CA VAL A 71 2.04 -6.78 8.47
C VAL A 71 3.30 -6.22 9.12
N GLY A 72 3.78 -6.89 10.14
CA GLY A 72 5.03 -6.53 10.81
C GLY A 72 5.70 -7.68 11.53
N SER A 73 6.86 -7.39 12.10
CA SER A 73 7.57 -8.30 12.98
C SER A 73 8.15 -7.56 14.17
N HIS A 74 8.17 -8.22 15.33
CA HIS A 74 8.72 -7.67 16.55
C HIS A 74 9.49 -8.73 17.32
N LYS A 75 10.58 -8.34 17.99
CA LYS A 75 11.49 -9.29 18.65
C LYS A 75 10.82 -10.19 19.71
N GLN A 76 9.81 -9.66 20.41
CA GLN A 76 9.16 -10.37 21.51
C GLN A 76 7.97 -11.23 21.04
N ILE A 77 7.22 -10.76 20.02
CA ILE A 77 5.98 -11.42 19.60
C ILE A 77 6.10 -12.12 18.23
N GLY A 78 7.25 -12.00 17.56
CA GLY A 78 7.44 -12.55 16.21
C GLY A 78 6.71 -11.78 15.12
N LYS A 79 6.33 -12.49 14.05
CA LYS A 79 5.52 -11.94 12.97
C LYS A 79 4.10 -11.68 13.43
N PHE A 80 3.53 -10.55 13.02
CA PHE A 80 2.17 -10.17 13.39
C PHE A 80 1.42 -9.51 12.24
N VAL A 81 0.10 -9.52 12.34
CA VAL A 81 -0.80 -8.76 11.48
C VAL A 81 -1.80 -7.97 12.32
N VAL A 82 -2.11 -6.78 11.87
CA VAL A 82 -3.21 -5.96 12.39
C VAL A 82 -4.31 -5.95 11.33
N PRO A 83 -5.49 -6.54 11.60
CA PRO A 83 -6.64 -6.51 10.68
C PRO A 83 -7.13 -5.09 10.44
N SER A 84 -7.56 -4.82 9.23
CA SER A 84 -8.21 -3.57 8.88
C SER A 84 -9.68 -3.55 9.33
N GLU A 85 -10.18 -2.37 9.62
CA GLU A 85 -11.60 -2.04 9.67
C GLU A 85 -11.87 -1.14 8.46
N MET A 86 -12.27 -1.76 7.34
CA MET A 86 -12.42 -1.05 6.07
C MET A 86 -13.63 -0.11 6.13
N ARG A 87 -13.50 1.07 5.52
CA ARG A 87 -14.58 2.06 5.45
C ARG A 87 -15.81 1.56 4.67
N PHE A 88 -15.59 0.78 3.61
CA PHE A 88 -16.65 0.26 2.76
C PHE A 88 -17.06 -1.15 3.17
N PRO A 89 -18.37 -1.40 3.43
CA PRO A 89 -18.85 -2.72 3.88
C PRO A 89 -18.55 -3.87 2.93
N SER A 90 -18.48 -3.64 1.61
CA SER A 90 -18.06 -4.66 0.64
C SER A 90 -16.65 -5.14 0.92
N ARG A 91 -15.71 -4.21 1.20
CA ARG A 91 -14.32 -4.53 1.50
C ARG A 91 -14.10 -5.10 2.91
N GLN A 92 -14.97 -4.81 3.87
CA GLN A 92 -14.88 -5.42 5.21
C GLN A 92 -14.96 -6.96 5.15
N LYS A 93 -15.69 -7.50 4.18
CA LYS A 93 -15.85 -8.95 3.97
C LYS A 93 -14.57 -9.63 3.49
N GLU A 94 -13.63 -8.89 2.93
CA GLU A 94 -12.34 -9.41 2.46
C GLU A 94 -11.39 -9.72 3.62
N VAL A 95 -11.44 -8.93 4.69
CA VAL A 95 -10.49 -8.95 5.80
C VAL A 95 -10.38 -10.32 6.49
N PRO A 96 -11.46 -11.03 6.82
CA PRO A 96 -11.38 -12.35 7.44
C PRO A 96 -10.55 -13.36 6.65
N HIS A 97 -10.64 -13.36 5.32
CA HIS A 97 -9.89 -14.28 4.45
C HIS A 97 -8.38 -14.02 4.55
N TYR A 98 -7.98 -12.75 4.60
CA TYR A 98 -6.56 -12.38 4.81
C TYR A 98 -6.10 -12.75 6.22
N VAL A 99 -6.90 -12.46 7.24
CA VAL A 99 -6.57 -12.81 8.63
C VAL A 99 -6.35 -14.32 8.78
N ASP A 100 -7.23 -15.13 8.22
CA ASP A 100 -7.12 -16.59 8.25
C ASP A 100 -5.87 -17.08 7.50
N TRP A 101 -5.58 -16.48 6.34
CA TRP A 101 -4.37 -16.79 5.58
C TRP A 101 -3.10 -16.57 6.41
N PHE A 102 -3.00 -15.46 7.14
CA PHE A 102 -1.87 -15.13 7.99
C PHE A 102 -1.83 -15.97 9.27
N ALA A 103 -2.97 -16.15 9.95
CA ALA A 103 -3.07 -16.92 11.19
C ALA A 103 -2.64 -18.38 11.00
N THR A 104 -3.06 -19.01 9.88
CA THR A 104 -2.66 -20.39 9.56
C THR A 104 -1.17 -20.54 9.23
N ARG A 105 -0.45 -19.43 9.01
CA ARG A 105 0.99 -19.36 8.75
C ARG A 105 1.80 -18.86 9.95
N GLY A 106 1.18 -18.84 11.12
CA GLY A 106 1.86 -18.54 12.40
C GLY A 106 2.07 -17.06 12.70
N TYR A 107 1.33 -16.16 12.03
CA TYR A 107 1.32 -14.75 12.40
C TYR A 107 0.41 -14.51 13.60
N ASN A 108 0.88 -13.69 14.54
CA ASN A 108 0.06 -13.25 15.66
C ASN A 108 -0.94 -12.17 15.18
N VAL A 109 -2.22 -12.40 15.41
CA VAL A 109 -3.27 -11.44 15.05
C VAL A 109 -3.45 -10.44 16.20
N ILE A 110 -3.18 -9.17 15.93
CA ILE A 110 -3.37 -8.07 16.88
C ILE A 110 -4.67 -7.36 16.52
N ALA A 111 -5.78 -7.81 17.08
CA ALA A 111 -7.08 -7.19 16.91
C ALA A 111 -7.16 -5.85 17.67
N LEU A 112 -7.58 -4.80 16.99
CA LEU A 112 -7.82 -3.48 17.57
C LEU A 112 -9.32 -3.28 17.81
N GLU A 113 -9.68 -2.73 18.98
CA GLU A 113 -11.05 -2.27 19.23
C GLU A 113 -11.26 -0.89 18.58
N LEU A 114 -11.59 -0.84 17.29
CA LEU A 114 -11.71 0.41 16.56
C LEU A 114 -12.98 1.21 16.87
N ARG A 115 -14.07 0.55 17.37
CA ARG A 115 -15.29 1.22 17.88
C ARG A 115 -15.94 2.16 16.86
N GLY A 116 -16.08 1.71 15.62
CA GLY A 116 -16.66 2.48 14.53
C GLY A 116 -15.70 3.43 13.81
N GLU A 117 -14.43 3.40 14.18
CA GLU A 117 -13.35 4.05 13.44
C GLU A 117 -12.80 3.13 12.35
N TYR A 118 -12.13 3.70 11.34
CA TYR A 118 -11.60 2.97 10.19
C TYR A 118 -10.09 2.93 10.15
N LEU A 119 -9.53 1.84 9.63
CA LEU A 119 -8.10 1.63 9.40
C LEU A 119 -7.92 0.72 8.19
N GLU A 120 -7.18 1.15 7.15
CA GLU A 120 -7.06 0.39 5.90
C GLU A 120 -5.63 -0.08 5.61
N GLY A 121 -5.08 -0.89 6.52
CA GLY A 121 -3.86 -1.69 6.38
C GLY A 121 -2.68 -1.00 5.71
N GLY A 122 -1.96 -1.74 4.87
CA GLY A 122 -0.77 -1.25 4.16
C GLY A 122 -1.04 -0.20 3.10
N GLY A 123 -2.30 0.15 2.80
CA GLY A 123 -2.63 1.33 2.00
C GLY A 123 -2.33 2.63 2.74
N ASP A 124 -2.65 2.67 4.02
CA ASP A 124 -2.44 3.84 4.88
C ASP A 124 -1.27 3.69 5.87
N LEU A 125 -0.74 2.48 6.06
CA LEU A 125 0.31 2.18 7.03
C LEU A 125 1.57 1.68 6.30
N LEU A 126 2.55 2.55 6.16
CA LEU A 126 3.79 2.24 5.47
C LEU A 126 4.97 2.18 6.44
N TRP A 127 5.68 1.05 6.46
CA TRP A 127 6.96 0.99 7.16
C TRP A 127 7.96 1.97 6.54
N HIS A 128 8.67 2.69 7.39
CA HIS A 128 9.94 3.28 6.96
C HIS A 128 10.90 2.13 6.57
N PRO A 129 11.70 2.25 5.49
CA PRO A 129 12.49 1.12 4.98
C PRO A 129 13.45 0.47 5.98
N ASP A 130 13.96 1.23 6.96
CA ASP A 130 14.80 0.71 8.05
C ASP A 130 14.02 0.14 9.24
N ARG A 131 12.67 0.10 9.14
CA ARG A 131 11.76 -0.36 10.20
C ARG A 131 11.77 0.48 11.47
N SER A 132 12.34 1.68 11.46
CA SER A 132 12.42 2.57 12.64
C SER A 132 11.06 3.15 13.06
N ARG A 133 10.11 3.26 12.12
CA ARG A 133 8.75 3.80 12.35
C ARG A 133 7.76 3.35 11.29
N VAL A 134 6.49 3.64 11.57
CA VAL A 134 5.39 3.53 10.60
C VAL A 134 4.91 4.94 10.22
N TRP A 135 4.84 5.22 8.92
CA TRP A 135 4.14 6.38 8.37
C TRP A 135 2.67 6.00 8.20
N ALA A 136 1.77 6.84 8.69
CA ALA A 136 0.37 6.46 8.80
C ALA A 136 -0.56 7.57 8.28
N GLY A 137 -1.22 7.33 7.14
CA GLY A 137 -2.17 8.24 6.49
C GLY A 137 -3.56 8.19 7.13
N TYR A 138 -4.23 9.34 7.23
CA TYR A 138 -5.62 9.43 7.67
C TYR A 138 -6.35 10.60 7.02
N GLY A 139 -7.68 10.57 7.06
CA GLY A 139 -8.54 11.66 6.59
C GLY A 139 -9.56 11.22 5.55
N ILE A 140 -9.22 10.33 4.63
CA ILE A 140 -10.10 9.88 3.56
C ILE A 140 -10.64 8.47 3.82
N ARG A 141 -9.76 7.45 3.96
CA ARG A 141 -10.14 6.05 4.22
C ARG A 141 -9.94 5.68 5.68
N SER A 142 -8.75 5.75 6.19
CA SER A 142 -8.52 5.61 7.62
C SER A 142 -8.93 6.88 8.36
N SER A 143 -9.52 6.71 9.53
CA SER A 143 -9.92 7.82 10.39
C SER A 143 -8.82 8.20 11.39
N GLU A 144 -8.84 9.44 11.88
CA GLU A 144 -7.90 9.88 12.92
C GLU A 144 -8.03 9.04 14.20
N GLY A 145 -9.25 8.66 14.57
CA GLY A 145 -9.51 7.80 15.73
C GLY A 145 -8.96 6.39 15.56
N GLY A 146 -9.12 5.78 14.37
CA GLY A 146 -8.54 4.50 14.04
C GLY A 146 -7.02 4.52 14.11
N LEU A 147 -6.41 5.57 13.57
CA LEU A 147 -4.98 5.77 13.62
C LEU A 147 -4.43 5.95 15.05
N LYS A 148 -5.13 6.71 15.90
CA LYS A 148 -4.75 6.85 17.32
C LYS A 148 -4.76 5.50 18.06
N ARG A 149 -5.72 4.61 17.76
CA ARG A 149 -5.78 3.27 18.34
C ARG A 149 -4.64 2.39 17.84
N PHE A 150 -4.35 2.44 16.54
CA PHE A 150 -3.20 1.76 15.96
C PHE A 150 -1.89 2.24 16.61
N ALA A 151 -1.66 3.54 16.68
CA ALA A 151 -0.47 4.12 17.29
C ALA A 151 -0.31 3.72 18.78
N SER A 152 -1.40 3.67 19.53
CA SER A 152 -1.39 3.19 20.91
C SER A 152 -0.96 1.72 21.02
N ALA A 153 -1.47 0.86 20.13
CA ALA A 153 -1.05 -0.54 20.10
C ALA A 153 0.44 -0.70 19.73
N MET A 154 0.90 0.07 18.72
CA MET A 154 2.31 0.06 18.31
C MET A 154 3.24 0.60 19.40
N ALA A 155 2.80 1.57 20.21
CA ALA A 155 3.58 2.12 21.31
C ALA A 155 3.93 1.05 22.37
N HIS A 156 3.04 0.08 22.64
CA HIS A 156 3.33 -1.06 23.53
C HIS A 156 4.47 -1.93 23.00
N MET A 157 4.71 -1.91 21.70
CA MET A 157 5.83 -2.60 21.04
C MET A 157 7.01 -1.67 20.77
N GLN A 158 6.98 -0.44 21.28
CA GLN A 158 8.01 0.57 21.02
C GLN A 158 8.23 0.88 19.54
N ILE A 159 7.18 0.76 18.73
CA ILE A 159 7.15 1.11 17.31
C ILE A 159 6.57 2.52 17.17
N PRO A 160 7.36 3.53 16.81
CA PRO A 160 6.87 4.89 16.58
C PRO A 160 5.92 4.94 15.36
N VAL A 161 4.86 5.73 15.48
CA VAL A 161 3.92 6.00 14.38
C VAL A 161 3.87 7.50 14.13
N THR A 162 4.12 7.91 12.89
CA THR A 162 4.00 9.32 12.45
C THR A 162 2.73 9.48 11.62
N SER A 163 1.82 10.31 12.12
CA SER A 163 0.50 10.53 11.50
C SER A 163 0.57 11.58 10.40
N LEU A 164 -0.01 11.30 9.24
CA LEU A 164 0.00 12.14 8.06
C LEU A 164 -1.45 12.41 7.59
N HIS A 165 -1.92 13.65 7.72
CA HIS A 165 -3.26 14.03 7.29
C HIS A 165 -3.32 14.19 5.77
N LEU A 166 -4.14 13.37 5.10
CA LEU A 166 -4.45 13.42 3.68
C LEU A 166 -5.65 14.33 3.43
N VAL A 167 -5.56 15.22 2.46
CA VAL A 167 -6.55 16.28 2.20
C VAL A 167 -7.15 16.28 0.81
N ASP A 168 -6.71 15.39 -0.09
CA ASP A 168 -7.19 15.27 -1.47
C ASP A 168 -7.83 13.89 -1.70
N GLU A 169 -9.10 13.84 -2.11
CA GLU A 169 -9.87 12.61 -2.29
C GLU A 169 -9.32 11.67 -3.38
N TYR A 170 -8.52 12.17 -4.32
CA TYR A 170 -7.84 11.34 -5.32
C TYR A 170 -6.69 10.54 -4.71
N PHE A 171 -6.10 11.04 -3.63
CA PHE A 171 -5.02 10.37 -2.90
C PHE A 171 -5.58 9.81 -1.58
N TYR A 172 -6.55 8.91 -1.71
CA TYR A 172 -7.36 8.40 -0.61
C TYR A 172 -6.60 7.43 0.31
N HIS A 173 -5.46 6.88 -0.11
CA HIS A 173 -4.52 6.13 0.70
C HIS A 173 -3.11 6.74 0.61
N LEU A 174 -2.31 6.53 1.65
CA LEU A 174 -0.95 7.02 1.74
C LEU A 174 -0.05 6.45 0.63
N ASP A 175 -0.24 5.19 0.25
CA ASP A 175 0.51 4.50 -0.81
C ASP A 175 0.28 5.09 -2.20
N THR A 176 -0.75 5.93 -2.39
CA THR A 176 -1.01 6.61 -3.67
C THR A 176 -0.26 7.93 -3.81
N CYS A 177 0.29 8.47 -2.72
CA CYS A 177 0.93 9.79 -2.70
C CYS A 177 2.28 9.85 -1.99
N LEU A 178 2.75 8.73 -1.40
CA LEU A 178 4.06 8.57 -0.78
C LEU A 178 4.66 7.22 -1.15
N SER A 179 5.85 7.23 -1.73
CA SER A 179 6.61 6.01 -2.04
C SER A 179 8.01 6.08 -1.44
N PRO A 180 8.30 5.31 -0.39
CA PRO A 180 9.65 5.13 0.10
C PRO A 180 10.57 4.49 -0.95
N LEU A 181 11.72 5.09 -1.22
CA LEU A 181 12.76 4.55 -2.12
C LEU A 181 13.82 3.75 -1.34
N ASN A 182 14.26 4.29 -0.23
CA ASN A 182 15.20 3.69 0.73
C ASN A 182 15.05 4.39 2.10
N ALA A 183 15.92 4.09 3.07
CA ALA A 183 15.85 4.69 4.41
C ALA A 183 16.12 6.21 4.46
N GLU A 184 16.60 6.81 3.37
CA GLU A 184 16.93 8.23 3.32
C GLU A 184 16.09 9.02 2.32
N ALA A 185 15.38 8.35 1.42
CA ALA A 185 14.71 8.99 0.30
C ALA A 185 13.29 8.44 0.05
N ALA A 186 12.39 9.35 -0.31
CA ALA A 186 11.03 9.03 -0.75
C ALA A 186 10.57 9.98 -1.87
N ILE A 187 9.64 9.49 -2.69
CA ILE A 187 8.88 10.31 -3.65
C ILE A 187 7.55 10.63 -3.00
N PHE A 188 7.04 11.84 -3.21
CA PHE A 188 5.74 12.22 -2.69
C PHE A 188 5.07 13.30 -3.53
N TYR A 189 3.74 13.36 -3.46
CA TYR A 189 2.96 14.46 -4.00
C TYR A 189 2.56 15.42 -2.86
N PRO A 190 3.16 16.63 -2.76
CA PRO A 190 2.91 17.54 -1.63
C PRO A 190 1.44 17.92 -1.46
N GLY A 191 0.70 18.09 -2.59
CA GLY A 191 -0.70 18.54 -2.56
C GLY A 191 -1.68 17.55 -1.92
N ALA A 192 -1.28 16.30 -1.71
CA ALA A 192 -2.09 15.31 -1.00
C ALA A 192 -2.11 15.51 0.53
N PHE A 193 -1.15 16.27 1.08
CA PHE A 193 -0.90 16.37 2.51
C PHE A 193 -1.24 17.74 3.08
N SER A 194 -1.73 17.78 4.32
CA SER A 194 -1.81 19.02 5.08
C SER A 194 -0.41 19.62 5.30
N SER A 195 -0.33 20.94 5.57
CA SER A 195 0.96 21.60 5.81
C SER A 195 1.74 20.95 6.97
N GLN A 196 1.06 20.52 8.04
CA GLN A 196 1.69 19.82 9.15
C GLN A 196 2.27 18.47 8.71
N ALA A 197 1.52 17.69 7.93
CA ALA A 197 2.01 16.39 7.42
C ALA A 197 3.23 16.55 6.50
N GLN A 198 3.29 17.64 5.71
CA GLN A 198 4.49 17.94 4.90
C GLN A 198 5.72 18.25 5.77
N GLU A 199 5.57 18.96 6.90
CA GLU A 199 6.68 19.19 7.83
C GLU A 199 7.14 17.90 8.52
N GLU A 200 6.20 17.01 8.91
CA GLU A 200 6.54 15.68 9.44
C GLU A 200 7.35 14.85 8.42
N LEU A 201 6.95 14.86 7.15
CA LEU A 201 7.69 14.19 6.09
C LEU A 201 9.10 14.77 5.93
N LYS A 202 9.26 16.09 5.90
CA LYS A 202 10.57 16.78 5.82
C LYS A 202 11.48 16.44 7.02
N GLY A 203 10.89 16.29 8.21
CA GLY A 203 11.64 15.89 9.42
C GLY A 203 12.08 14.43 9.43
N GLY A 204 11.44 13.58 8.64
CA GLY A 204 11.67 12.13 8.65
C GLY A 204 12.49 11.58 7.49
N TRP A 205 12.71 12.37 6.44
CA TRP A 205 13.46 11.96 5.25
C TRP A 205 14.61 12.93 4.95
N LYS A 206 15.78 12.42 4.59
CA LYS A 206 16.90 13.26 4.16
C LYS A 206 16.66 13.86 2.76
N ARG A 207 16.02 13.10 1.88
CA ARG A 207 15.70 13.48 0.51
C ARG A 207 14.26 13.17 0.21
N LEU A 208 13.48 14.20 -0.05
CA LEU A 208 12.09 14.10 -0.51
C LEU A 208 12.02 14.63 -1.95
N TYR A 209 11.57 13.80 -2.86
CA TYR A 209 11.39 14.12 -4.27
C TYR A 209 9.93 14.46 -4.53
N PRO A 210 9.58 15.74 -4.67
CA PRO A 210 8.23 16.12 -5.02
C PRO A 210 7.95 15.79 -6.48
N ILE A 211 6.76 15.25 -6.74
CA ILE A 211 6.21 15.11 -8.09
C ILE A 211 5.00 16.01 -8.25
N ASP A 212 4.62 16.30 -9.48
CA ASP A 212 3.44 17.09 -9.76
C ASP A 212 2.15 16.26 -9.65
N ARG A 213 0.99 16.98 -9.76
CA ARG A 213 -0.32 16.35 -9.64
C ARG A 213 -0.61 15.35 -10.76
N GLU A 214 -0.20 15.63 -11.98
CA GLU A 214 -0.47 14.78 -13.15
C GLU A 214 0.30 13.47 -13.04
N GLU A 215 1.57 13.52 -12.68
CA GLU A 215 2.40 12.35 -12.42
C GLU A 215 1.81 11.50 -11.26
N ALA A 216 1.39 12.16 -10.18
CA ALA A 216 0.79 11.50 -9.03
C ALA A 216 -0.55 10.83 -9.34
N LEU A 217 -1.44 11.50 -10.09
CA LEU A 217 -2.69 10.92 -10.61
C LEU A 217 -2.44 9.73 -11.54
N GLY A 218 -1.28 9.71 -12.19
CA GLY A 218 -0.78 8.58 -12.96
C GLY A 218 -0.09 7.49 -12.12
N PHE A 219 -0.28 7.45 -10.81
CA PHE A 219 0.27 6.45 -9.88
C PHE A 219 1.80 6.40 -9.77
N ALA A 220 2.53 7.48 -10.09
CA ALA A 220 3.99 7.51 -9.96
C ALA A 220 4.48 7.25 -8.52
N CYS A 221 3.66 7.52 -7.48
CA CYS A 221 3.97 7.18 -6.09
C CYS A 221 3.55 5.75 -5.69
N ASN A 222 2.88 4.98 -6.55
CA ASN A 222 2.37 3.65 -6.18
C ASN A 222 3.26 2.52 -6.71
N GLY A 223 4.58 2.67 -6.56
CA GLY A 223 5.58 1.69 -6.95
C GLY A 223 6.22 0.96 -5.76
N ILE A 224 7.10 0.03 -6.06
CA ILE A 224 7.78 -0.83 -5.08
C ILE A 224 9.30 -0.71 -5.26
N ALA A 225 10.00 -0.17 -4.26
CA ALA A 225 11.46 -0.21 -4.21
C ALA A 225 11.93 -1.52 -3.56
N VAL A 226 12.71 -2.32 -4.27
CA VAL A 226 13.24 -3.60 -3.80
C VAL A 226 14.52 -3.96 -4.55
N ASP A 227 15.54 -4.38 -3.85
CA ASP A 227 16.82 -4.92 -4.36
C ASP A 227 17.42 -4.12 -5.53
N GLY A 228 17.57 -2.79 -5.33
CA GLY A 228 18.13 -1.88 -6.35
C GLY A 228 17.18 -1.58 -7.53
N ARG A 229 15.93 -2.00 -7.47
CA ARG A 229 14.91 -1.77 -8.51
C ARG A 229 13.72 -1.01 -7.97
N TYR A 230 13.01 -0.35 -8.88
CA TYR A 230 11.71 0.27 -8.60
C TYR A 230 10.68 -0.23 -9.61
N ILE A 231 9.72 -1.05 -9.15
CA ILE A 231 8.65 -1.58 -9.99
C ILE A 231 7.52 -0.56 -10.00
N THR A 232 7.11 -0.12 -11.19
CA THR A 232 6.09 0.92 -11.37
C THR A 232 5.23 0.64 -12.60
N SER A 233 4.04 1.23 -12.67
CA SER A 233 3.19 1.11 -13.86
C SER A 233 3.64 1.99 -15.01
N ARG A 234 4.32 3.09 -14.71
CA ARG A 234 4.87 4.03 -15.70
C ARG A 234 6.08 4.77 -15.16
N LEU A 235 6.92 5.23 -16.06
CA LEU A 235 8.06 6.07 -15.75
C LEU A 235 7.75 7.52 -16.19
N THR A 236 7.71 8.42 -15.21
CA THR A 236 7.52 9.85 -15.44
C THR A 236 8.83 10.61 -15.28
N PRO A 237 8.97 11.85 -15.82
CA PRO A 237 10.25 12.57 -15.75
C PRO A 237 10.76 12.81 -14.33
N SER A 238 9.88 13.20 -13.39
CA SER A 238 10.27 13.44 -11.99
C SER A 238 10.64 12.13 -11.30
N LEU A 239 9.86 11.06 -11.53
CA LEU A 239 10.16 9.73 -11.02
C LEU A 239 11.52 9.23 -11.55
N GLU A 240 11.76 9.28 -12.85
CA GLU A 240 13.04 8.86 -13.46
C GLU A 240 14.23 9.62 -12.86
N SER A 241 14.10 10.93 -12.68
CA SER A 241 15.13 11.75 -12.06
C SER A 241 15.45 11.32 -10.63
N ALA A 242 14.40 11.05 -9.81
CA ALA A 242 14.56 10.58 -8.44
C ALA A 242 15.23 9.19 -8.39
N LEU A 243 14.75 8.25 -9.21
CA LEU A 243 15.31 6.88 -9.27
C LEU A 243 16.78 6.88 -9.67
N ARG A 244 17.17 7.73 -10.64
CA ARG A 244 18.56 7.87 -11.06
C ARG A 244 19.45 8.39 -9.91
N GLN A 245 18.98 9.36 -9.13
CA GLN A 245 19.71 9.89 -7.98
C GLN A 245 19.88 8.85 -6.86
N GLU A 246 18.88 7.98 -6.68
CA GLU A 246 18.90 6.91 -5.68
C GLU A 246 19.47 5.58 -6.21
N GLN A 247 19.96 5.55 -7.44
CA GLN A 247 20.57 4.38 -8.09
C GLN A 247 19.61 3.17 -8.12
N LEU A 248 18.32 3.44 -8.41
CA LEU A 248 17.29 2.43 -8.57
C LEU A 248 16.96 2.23 -10.04
N ASP A 249 17.03 1.00 -10.52
CA ASP A 249 16.67 0.65 -11.90
C ASP A 249 15.14 0.52 -12.03
N PRO A 250 14.48 1.28 -12.93
CA PRO A 250 13.05 1.16 -13.13
C PRO A 250 12.68 -0.13 -13.86
N LEU A 251 11.66 -0.83 -13.33
CA LEU A 251 11.00 -1.96 -13.97
C LEU A 251 9.54 -1.59 -14.22
N VAL A 252 9.20 -1.29 -15.47
CA VAL A 252 7.85 -0.83 -15.85
C VAL A 252 6.96 -2.03 -16.17
N VAL A 253 5.79 -2.11 -15.51
CA VAL A 253 4.79 -3.16 -15.69
C VAL A 253 3.42 -2.54 -15.90
N ASP A 254 2.80 -2.77 -17.04
CA ASP A 254 1.44 -2.30 -17.30
C ASP A 254 0.43 -3.00 -16.38
N VAL A 255 -0.29 -2.20 -15.59
CA VAL A 255 -1.39 -2.60 -14.69
C VAL A 255 -2.61 -1.70 -14.89
N SER A 256 -2.79 -1.19 -16.10
CA SER A 256 -3.81 -0.18 -16.43
C SER A 256 -5.24 -0.62 -16.14
N GLU A 257 -5.55 -1.93 -16.17
CA GLU A 257 -6.87 -2.43 -15.78
C GLU A 257 -7.16 -2.21 -14.29
N PHE A 258 -6.15 -2.36 -13.43
CA PHE A 258 -6.28 -2.13 -12.00
C PHE A 258 -6.34 -0.64 -11.66
N GLU A 259 -5.65 0.20 -12.42
CA GLU A 259 -5.70 1.66 -12.28
C GLU A 259 -7.10 2.23 -12.54
N LYS A 260 -7.93 1.56 -13.34
CA LYS A 260 -9.37 1.90 -13.51
C LYS A 260 -10.15 1.79 -12.20
N SER A 261 -9.68 0.97 -11.26
CA SER A 261 -10.25 0.83 -9.92
C SER A 261 -9.50 1.65 -8.85
N GLY A 262 -8.48 2.40 -9.26
CA GLY A 262 -7.76 3.32 -8.40
C GLY A 262 -6.53 2.74 -7.67
N GLY A 263 -6.12 1.51 -7.99
CA GLY A 263 -4.91 0.89 -7.43
C GLY A 263 -3.89 0.54 -8.51
N SER A 264 -2.60 0.63 -8.20
CA SER A 264 -1.51 0.26 -9.08
C SER A 264 -0.59 -0.75 -8.38
N VAL A 265 0.65 -0.84 -8.77
CA VAL A 265 1.61 -1.89 -8.39
C VAL A 265 1.70 -2.13 -6.88
N PHE A 266 1.82 -1.07 -6.08
CA PHE A 266 1.94 -1.21 -4.62
C PHE A 266 0.66 -1.73 -3.98
N CYS A 267 -0.51 -1.24 -4.42
CA CYS A 267 -1.81 -1.66 -3.89
C CYS A 267 -2.06 -3.17 -4.06
N MET A 268 -1.47 -3.80 -5.09
CA MET A 268 -1.75 -5.20 -5.46
C MET A 268 -1.00 -6.23 -4.63
N LYS A 269 -0.12 -5.82 -3.70
CA LYS A 269 0.67 -6.74 -2.89
C LYS A 269 0.68 -6.37 -1.40
N THR A 270 0.95 -7.35 -0.56
CA THR A 270 1.36 -7.15 0.83
C THR A 270 2.71 -7.82 1.07
N PHE A 271 3.66 -7.13 1.72
CA PHE A 271 4.91 -7.74 2.17
C PHE A 271 4.67 -8.65 3.37
N LEU A 272 5.38 -9.78 3.44
CA LEU A 272 5.22 -10.82 4.48
C LEU A 272 6.26 -10.76 5.60
N ASP A 273 7.22 -9.84 5.53
CA ASP A 273 8.35 -9.72 6.46
C ASP A 273 8.79 -8.25 6.67
#